data_163bc80a816d5b6ef6cf1c0431042ff2
#
_entry.id   163bc80a816d5b6ef6cf1c0431042ff2
#
_cell.length_a   1.000
_cell.length_b   1.000
_cell.length_c   1.000
_cell.angle_alpha   90.00
_cell.angle_beta   90.00
_cell.angle_gamma   90.00
#
_symmetry.space_group_name_H-M   'P 1'
#
loop_
_entity.id
_entity.type
_entity.pdbx_description
1 polymer ?
#
loop_
_entity_poly.entity_id
_entity_poly.type
_entity_poly.pdbx_seq_one_letter_code
_entity_poly.pdbx_strand_id
1 'polypeptide(L)'
;NTEINKWYDFGLGQGGNIIALASELYCSVHVPYLLQRIAEQTPHIRPVSFSFRKQSSTEPNFQRMEVRELASPVLLSYLQSRGINLELAKRECCEVHFENNGKRYFAIGFRNVAGGFEIRNRYFKGCIAPKDITHIRHEGRRNDACFVFEGFTDYLSFLTIRSEKCPKMPCLDWQDYIILNSVSNLTKAIDGLAVYERIHCFFDNDRAGTEAFQRLASEYS
;
A
#
# COMPACT_ATOMS: atom_id res chain seq x y z
N ASN A 1 -4.59 -15.81 -25.21
CA ASN A 1 -5.92 -15.19 -25.31
C ASN A 1 -5.75 -13.72 -25.69
N THR A 2 -6.15 -13.37 -26.89
CA THR A 2 -5.98 -12.03 -27.47
C THR A 2 -6.88 -10.96 -26.84
N GLU A 3 -8.02 -11.33 -26.27
CA GLU A 3 -8.96 -10.38 -25.63
C GLU A 3 -8.39 -9.80 -24.32
N ILE A 4 -7.64 -10.60 -23.59
CA ILE A 4 -7.04 -10.20 -22.30
C ILE A 4 -5.53 -9.99 -22.38
N ASN A 5 -4.94 -10.11 -23.60
CA ASN A 5 -3.48 -9.99 -23.86
C ASN A 5 -2.62 -10.83 -22.91
N LYS A 6 -3.05 -12.07 -22.64
CA LYS A 6 -2.33 -13.03 -21.79
C LYS A 6 -2.06 -14.33 -22.53
N TRP A 7 -0.95 -14.96 -22.18
CA TRP A 7 -0.58 -16.31 -22.59
C TRP A 7 -0.57 -17.25 -21.39
N TYR A 8 -0.68 -18.54 -21.64
CA TYR A 8 -0.54 -19.58 -20.64
C TYR A 8 0.00 -20.85 -21.30
N ASP A 9 1.04 -21.42 -20.70
CA ASP A 9 1.61 -22.72 -21.10
C ASP A 9 1.09 -23.81 -20.14
N PHE A 10 0.31 -24.73 -20.68
CA PHE A 10 -0.29 -25.82 -19.90
C PHE A 10 0.73 -26.89 -19.53
N GLY A 11 1.84 -27.01 -20.25
CA GLY A 11 2.90 -27.98 -19.96
C GLY A 11 3.77 -27.55 -18.79
N LEU A 12 4.10 -26.26 -18.72
CA LEU A 12 4.89 -25.65 -17.66
C LEU A 12 4.03 -25.11 -16.51
N GLY A 13 2.72 -25.00 -16.66
CA GLY A 13 1.84 -24.40 -15.67
C GLY A 13 2.06 -22.91 -15.44
N GLN A 14 2.65 -22.21 -16.43
CA GLN A 14 3.05 -20.80 -16.31
C GLN A 14 2.35 -19.93 -17.35
N GLY A 15 2.19 -18.65 -17.02
CA GLY A 15 1.57 -17.71 -17.93
C GLY A 15 1.77 -16.26 -17.49
N GLY A 16 1.37 -15.32 -18.36
CA GLY A 16 1.54 -13.91 -18.06
C GLY A 16 1.16 -12.97 -19.19
N ASN A 17 1.69 -11.76 -19.13
CA ASN A 17 1.58 -10.75 -20.17
C ASN A 17 2.69 -10.90 -21.23
N ILE A 18 2.75 -9.99 -22.21
CA ILE A 18 3.73 -10.02 -23.30
C ILE A 18 5.17 -9.88 -22.78
N ILE A 19 5.40 -9.14 -21.69
CA ILE A 19 6.74 -8.97 -21.11
C ILE A 19 7.16 -10.29 -20.44
N ALA A 20 6.27 -10.97 -19.73
CA ALA A 20 6.54 -12.28 -19.14
C ALA A 20 6.86 -13.31 -20.24
N LEU A 21 6.13 -13.30 -21.36
CA LEU A 21 6.42 -14.16 -22.50
C LEU A 21 7.82 -13.87 -23.07
N ALA A 22 8.14 -12.60 -23.26
CA ALA A 22 9.45 -12.21 -23.76
C ALA A 22 10.58 -12.57 -22.79
N SER A 23 10.33 -12.49 -21.47
CA SER A 23 11.28 -12.91 -20.43
C SER A 23 11.65 -14.38 -20.58
N GLU A 24 10.66 -15.24 -20.79
CA GLU A 24 10.87 -16.68 -21.05
C GLU A 24 11.62 -16.92 -22.37
N LEU A 25 11.17 -16.28 -23.46
CA LEU A 25 11.75 -16.48 -24.80
C LEU A 25 13.19 -15.99 -24.91
N TYR A 26 13.55 -14.91 -24.24
CA TYR A 26 14.88 -14.29 -24.30
C TYR A 26 15.74 -14.54 -23.06
N CYS A 27 15.27 -15.36 -22.13
CA CYS A 27 15.97 -15.70 -20.87
C CYS A 27 16.53 -14.46 -20.15
N SER A 28 15.74 -13.37 -20.08
CA SER A 28 16.15 -12.10 -19.51
C SER A 28 15.04 -11.48 -18.68
N VAL A 29 15.42 -10.80 -17.61
CA VAL A 29 14.50 -9.99 -16.77
C VAL A 29 14.68 -8.49 -17.00
N HIS A 30 15.58 -8.09 -17.90
CA HIS A 30 15.89 -6.69 -18.16
C HIS A 30 14.85 -6.07 -19.10
N VAL A 31 13.86 -5.39 -18.54
CA VAL A 31 12.69 -4.87 -19.25
C VAL A 31 13.04 -4.01 -20.47
N PRO A 32 13.97 -3.05 -20.44
CA PRO A 32 14.35 -2.29 -21.64
C PRO A 32 14.83 -3.17 -22.81
N TYR A 33 15.64 -4.19 -22.53
CA TYR A 33 16.08 -5.17 -23.52
C TYR A 33 14.90 -5.96 -24.10
N LEU A 34 14.01 -6.44 -23.26
CA LEU A 34 12.81 -7.18 -23.68
C LEU A 34 11.91 -6.34 -24.58
N LEU A 35 11.69 -5.06 -24.25
CA LEU A 35 10.89 -4.14 -25.06
C LEU A 35 11.54 -3.90 -26.43
N GLN A 36 12.85 -3.77 -26.49
CA GLN A 36 13.59 -3.67 -27.75
C GLN A 36 13.39 -4.93 -28.61
N ARG A 37 13.54 -6.11 -28.04
CA ARG A 37 13.35 -7.38 -28.75
C ARG A 37 11.91 -7.57 -29.23
N ILE A 38 10.90 -7.16 -28.45
CA ILE A 38 9.50 -7.16 -28.87
C ILE A 38 9.30 -6.22 -30.06
N ALA A 39 9.87 -5.01 -30.02
CA ALA A 39 9.76 -4.04 -31.10
C ALA A 39 10.40 -4.54 -32.41
N GLU A 40 11.52 -5.23 -32.33
CA GLU A 40 12.20 -5.84 -33.50
C GLU A 40 11.34 -6.92 -34.17
N GLN A 41 10.54 -7.66 -33.41
CA GLN A 41 9.64 -8.71 -33.93
C GLN A 41 8.31 -8.16 -34.47
N THR A 42 8.02 -6.88 -34.25
CA THR A 42 6.77 -6.25 -34.65
C THR A 42 7.02 -4.99 -35.52
N PRO A 43 7.71 -5.10 -36.66
CA PRO A 43 8.17 -3.95 -37.46
C PRO A 43 7.04 -3.11 -38.06
N HIS A 44 5.82 -3.64 -38.15
CA HIS A 44 4.64 -2.94 -38.66
C HIS A 44 3.82 -2.20 -37.61
N ILE A 45 4.11 -2.43 -36.33
CA ILE A 45 3.49 -1.65 -35.24
C ILE A 45 4.38 -0.43 -35.07
N ARG A 46 3.89 0.76 -35.48
CA ARG A 46 4.58 2.00 -35.13
C ARG A 46 4.84 1.96 -33.62
N PRO A 47 6.13 2.13 -33.19
CA PRO A 47 6.41 2.20 -31.75
C PRO A 47 5.55 3.34 -31.21
N VAL A 48 4.54 2.99 -30.40
CA VAL A 48 3.92 3.97 -29.56
C VAL A 48 5.08 4.44 -28.70
N SER A 49 5.55 5.64 -28.98
CA SER A 49 6.57 6.29 -28.14
C SER A 49 5.96 6.39 -26.76
N PHE A 50 6.25 5.40 -25.92
CA PHE A 50 6.13 5.58 -24.48
C PHE A 50 7.24 6.56 -24.11
N SER A 51 7.02 7.83 -24.40
CA SER A 51 7.66 8.83 -23.59
C SER A 51 7.24 8.45 -22.18
N PHE A 52 8.20 8.02 -21.35
CA PHE A 52 8.11 8.26 -19.93
C PHE A 52 8.14 9.78 -19.77
N ARG A 53 7.13 10.46 -20.28
CA ARG A 53 6.74 11.72 -19.71
C ARG A 53 6.61 11.33 -18.25
N LYS A 54 7.52 11.88 -17.40
CA LYS A 54 7.21 12.13 -16.01
C LYS A 54 5.73 12.46 -16.07
N GLN A 55 4.87 11.51 -15.67
CA GLN A 55 3.46 11.82 -15.57
C GLN A 55 3.49 13.09 -14.74
N SER A 56 3.30 14.22 -15.40
CA SER A 56 2.80 15.37 -14.70
C SER A 56 1.69 14.75 -13.90
N SER A 57 1.83 14.77 -12.58
CA SER A 57 0.83 14.30 -11.67
C SER A 57 -0.48 14.95 -12.13
N THR A 58 -1.19 14.28 -13.05
CA THR A 58 -2.60 14.44 -13.14
C THR A 58 -3.00 13.96 -11.77
N GLU A 59 -3.16 14.92 -10.86
CA GLU A 59 -3.81 14.67 -9.59
C GLU A 59 -4.99 13.80 -9.95
N PRO A 60 -5.11 12.61 -9.35
CA PRO A 60 -6.26 11.77 -9.62
C PRO A 60 -7.45 12.69 -9.44
N ASN A 61 -8.25 12.84 -10.47
CA ASN A 61 -9.34 13.83 -10.51
C ASN A 61 -10.48 13.30 -9.63
N PHE A 62 -10.17 13.10 -8.35
CA PHE A 62 -11.12 12.69 -7.32
C PHE A 62 -12.01 13.89 -7.03
N GLN A 63 -13.12 13.93 -7.73
CA GLN A 63 -14.16 14.93 -7.55
C GLN A 63 -15.14 14.46 -6.48
N ARG A 64 -15.77 15.40 -5.78
CA ARG A 64 -16.86 15.14 -4.84
C ARG A 64 -16.50 14.12 -3.74
N MET A 65 -15.35 14.35 -3.10
CA MET A 65 -14.94 13.51 -1.99
C MET A 65 -15.83 13.77 -0.77
N GLU A 66 -16.35 12.72 -0.19
CA GLU A 66 -17.12 12.74 1.05
C GLU A 66 -16.55 11.70 2.01
N VAL A 67 -16.31 12.10 3.25
CA VAL A 67 -15.79 11.24 4.30
C VAL A 67 -16.90 11.02 5.33
N ARG A 68 -17.14 9.76 5.65
CA ARG A 68 -18.18 9.31 6.61
C ARG A 68 -17.60 8.33 7.61
N GLU A 69 -18.33 8.06 8.67
CA GLU A 69 -18.04 6.93 9.55
C GLU A 69 -18.10 5.61 8.80
N LEU A 70 -17.22 4.68 9.14
CA LEU A 70 -17.14 3.37 8.49
C LEU A 70 -18.33 2.50 8.89
N ALA A 71 -19.36 2.46 8.07
CA ALA A 71 -20.62 1.77 8.32
C ALA A 71 -21.08 0.85 7.20
N SER A 72 -20.54 0.96 5.99
CA SER A 72 -20.94 0.14 4.83
C SER A 72 -20.81 -1.35 5.11
N PRO A 73 -21.91 -2.14 5.01
CA PRO A 73 -21.85 -3.59 5.22
C PRO A 73 -20.86 -4.30 4.29
N VAL A 74 -20.66 -3.79 3.07
CA VAL A 74 -19.74 -4.35 2.09
C VAL A 74 -18.29 -4.17 2.54
N LEU A 75 -17.93 -2.99 3.06
CA LEU A 75 -16.60 -2.72 3.57
C LEU A 75 -16.33 -3.46 4.88
N LEU A 76 -17.31 -3.52 5.76
CA LEU A 76 -17.22 -4.28 7.02
C LEU A 76 -17.05 -5.78 6.75
N SER A 77 -17.83 -6.35 5.81
CA SER A 77 -17.66 -7.75 5.39
C SER A 77 -16.28 -8.03 4.79
N TYR A 78 -15.74 -7.09 4.02
CA TYR A 78 -14.37 -7.21 3.52
C TYR A 78 -13.34 -7.24 4.66
N LEU A 79 -13.42 -6.35 5.65
CA LEU A 79 -12.53 -6.35 6.82
C LEU A 79 -12.66 -7.64 7.62
N GLN A 80 -13.89 -8.10 7.87
CA GLN A 80 -14.16 -9.35 8.56
C GLN A 80 -13.56 -10.56 7.83
N SER A 81 -13.64 -10.60 6.50
CA SER A 81 -13.03 -11.66 5.68
C SER A 81 -11.51 -11.69 5.77
N ARG A 82 -10.90 -10.59 6.21
CA ARG A 82 -9.47 -10.48 6.49
C ARG A 82 -9.10 -10.72 7.95
N GLY A 83 -10.06 -11.10 8.78
CA GLY A 83 -9.86 -11.33 10.20
C GLY A 83 -9.62 -10.06 11.02
N ILE A 84 -10.01 -8.89 10.53
CA ILE A 84 -9.83 -7.62 11.24
C ILE A 84 -11.03 -7.36 12.16
N ASN A 85 -10.74 -7.00 13.40
CA ASN A 85 -11.76 -6.60 14.37
C ASN A 85 -12.46 -5.31 13.91
N LEU A 86 -13.79 -5.38 13.79
CA LEU A 86 -14.58 -4.30 13.20
C LEU A 86 -14.64 -3.05 14.07
N GLU A 87 -14.63 -3.19 15.39
CA GLU A 87 -14.68 -2.03 16.30
C GLU A 87 -13.34 -1.26 16.25
N LEU A 88 -12.21 -1.98 16.18
CA LEU A 88 -10.91 -1.36 15.96
C LEU A 88 -10.86 -0.66 14.59
N ALA A 89 -11.35 -1.32 13.55
CA ALA A 89 -11.36 -0.73 12.20
C ALA A 89 -12.24 0.52 12.11
N LYS A 90 -13.41 0.54 12.74
CA LYS A 90 -14.29 1.72 12.80
C LYS A 90 -13.66 2.90 13.55
N ARG A 91 -12.84 2.62 14.56
CA ARG A 91 -12.13 3.64 15.32
C ARG A 91 -10.99 4.26 14.52
N GLU A 92 -10.24 3.44 13.77
CA GLU A 92 -9.02 3.85 13.08
C GLU A 92 -9.27 4.34 11.64
N CYS A 93 -10.37 3.93 11.03
CA CYS A 93 -10.67 4.17 9.62
C CYS A 93 -11.99 4.92 9.44
N CYS A 94 -12.14 5.48 8.27
CA CYS A 94 -13.38 6.09 7.81
C CYS A 94 -13.86 5.42 6.51
N GLU A 95 -15.03 5.81 6.04
CA GLU A 95 -15.53 5.49 4.72
C GLU A 95 -15.38 6.70 3.80
N VAL A 96 -14.70 6.52 2.67
CA VAL A 96 -14.46 7.59 1.70
C VAL A 96 -15.23 7.29 0.42
N HIS A 97 -16.12 8.21 0.06
CA HIS A 97 -16.84 8.22 -1.21
C HIS A 97 -16.18 9.23 -2.13
N PHE A 98 -15.99 8.88 -3.38
CA PHE A 98 -15.37 9.77 -4.37
C PHE A 98 -15.84 9.44 -5.78
N GLU A 99 -15.72 10.41 -6.67
CA GLU A 99 -15.97 10.24 -8.08
C GLU A 99 -14.64 10.25 -8.85
N ASN A 100 -14.46 9.28 -9.74
CA ASN A 100 -13.33 9.20 -10.64
C ASN A 100 -13.81 8.86 -12.04
N ASN A 101 -13.49 9.71 -13.04
CA ASN A 101 -13.93 9.58 -14.41
C ASN A 101 -15.47 9.40 -14.54
N GLY A 102 -16.25 10.18 -13.80
CA GLY A 102 -17.71 10.16 -13.81
C GLY A 102 -18.34 8.93 -13.14
N LYS A 103 -17.55 8.06 -12.52
CA LYS A 103 -18.04 6.89 -11.77
C LYS A 103 -17.85 7.09 -10.27
N ARG A 104 -18.86 6.70 -9.50
CA ARG A 104 -18.82 6.76 -8.04
C ARG A 104 -18.16 5.52 -7.46
N TYR A 105 -17.27 5.74 -6.51
CA TYR A 105 -16.56 4.72 -5.76
C TYR A 105 -16.69 4.97 -4.27
N PHE A 106 -16.51 3.92 -3.49
CA PHE A 106 -16.35 4.00 -2.06
C PHE A 106 -15.33 2.98 -1.56
N ALA A 107 -14.63 3.33 -0.51
CA ALA A 107 -13.56 2.52 0.07
C ALA A 107 -13.37 2.82 1.55
N ILE A 108 -12.68 1.91 2.24
CA ILE A 108 -12.10 2.18 3.54
C ILE A 108 -11.02 3.24 3.33
N GLY A 109 -11.06 4.31 4.10
CA GLY A 109 -10.06 5.38 4.12
C GLY A 109 -9.26 5.36 5.41
N PHE A 110 -7.96 5.44 5.30
CA PHE A 110 -7.04 5.59 6.42
C PHE A 110 -6.27 6.89 6.24
N ARG A 111 -6.46 7.84 7.16
CA ARG A 111 -5.97 9.21 7.02
C ARG A 111 -4.48 9.30 7.30
N ASN A 112 -3.75 10.06 6.48
CA ASN A 112 -2.36 10.39 6.71
C ASN A 112 -2.16 11.79 7.31
N VAL A 113 -0.92 12.11 7.73
CA VAL A 113 -0.60 13.39 8.40
C VAL A 113 -0.76 14.61 7.50
N ALA A 114 -0.71 14.44 6.19
CA ALA A 114 -0.89 15.52 5.21
C ALA A 114 -2.36 15.74 4.81
N GLY A 115 -3.29 14.99 5.42
CA GLY A 115 -4.73 15.09 5.15
C GLY A 115 -5.23 14.27 3.96
N GLY A 116 -4.37 13.51 3.29
CA GLY A 116 -4.74 12.52 2.30
C GLY A 116 -5.21 11.21 2.93
N PHE A 117 -5.59 10.25 2.08
CA PHE A 117 -6.09 8.94 2.52
C PHE A 117 -5.43 7.82 1.74
N GLU A 118 -4.99 6.77 2.46
CA GLU A 118 -4.86 5.45 1.85
C GLU A 118 -6.25 4.84 1.76
N ILE A 119 -6.60 4.32 0.58
CA ILE A 119 -7.93 3.76 0.33
C ILE A 119 -7.84 2.30 -0.07
N ARG A 120 -8.78 1.49 0.43
CA ARG A 120 -8.84 0.08 0.11
C ARG A 120 -10.26 -0.46 0.15
N ASN A 121 -10.56 -1.33 -0.79
CA ASN A 121 -11.70 -2.23 -0.73
C ASN A 121 -11.32 -3.59 -1.32
N ARG A 122 -12.30 -4.47 -1.57
CA ARG A 122 -12.06 -5.80 -2.13
C ARG A 122 -11.39 -5.77 -3.52
N TYR A 123 -11.60 -4.71 -4.29
CA TYR A 123 -11.25 -4.66 -5.71
C TYR A 123 -10.03 -3.81 -6.02
N PHE A 124 -9.68 -2.86 -5.15
CA PHE A 124 -8.55 -1.99 -5.38
C PHE A 124 -7.89 -1.49 -4.09
N LYS A 125 -6.63 -1.08 -4.24
CA LYS A 125 -5.82 -0.32 -3.30
C LYS A 125 -5.38 0.95 -4.00
N GLY A 126 -5.41 2.09 -3.31
CA GLY A 126 -4.99 3.36 -3.87
C GLY A 126 -4.72 4.41 -2.79
N CYS A 127 -4.42 5.62 -3.23
CA CYS A 127 -4.20 6.76 -2.37
C CYS A 127 -4.93 7.99 -2.93
N ILE A 128 -5.61 8.73 -2.07
CA ILE A 128 -6.12 10.07 -2.36
C ILE A 128 -5.08 11.05 -1.82
N ALA A 129 -4.54 11.85 -2.72
CA ALA A 129 -3.47 12.79 -2.40
C ALA A 129 -3.87 13.82 -1.32
N PRO A 130 -2.90 14.35 -0.58
CA PRO A 130 -1.45 14.10 -0.70
C PRO A 130 -1.03 12.75 -0.07
N LYS A 131 0.01 12.13 -0.65
CA LYS A 131 0.55 10.86 -0.16
C LYS A 131 1.56 11.11 0.96
N ASP A 132 1.30 10.54 2.14
CA ASP A 132 2.17 10.67 3.30
C ASP A 132 2.07 9.48 4.25
N ILE A 133 2.91 9.50 5.31
CA ILE A 133 2.81 8.58 6.43
C ILE A 133 1.60 8.90 7.31
N THR A 134 1.17 7.93 8.10
CA THR A 134 0.27 8.18 9.24
C THR A 134 1.08 8.03 10.52
N HIS A 135 0.98 9.00 11.41
CA HIS A 135 1.65 9.00 12.70
C HIS A 135 0.61 9.14 13.80
N ILE A 136 0.44 8.09 14.60
CA ILE A 136 -0.47 8.04 15.74
C ILE A 136 0.36 8.21 16.99
N ARG A 137 0.19 9.34 17.67
CA ARG A 137 0.83 9.69 18.94
C ARG A 137 -0.22 9.84 20.02
N HIS A 138 0.14 9.48 21.23
CA HIS A 138 -0.71 9.66 22.40
C HIS A 138 -0.18 10.84 23.23
N GLU A 139 -1.01 11.90 23.31
CA GLU A 139 -0.68 13.10 24.05
C GLU A 139 -0.55 12.80 25.55
N GLY A 140 0.38 13.51 26.21
CA GLY A 140 0.58 13.45 27.66
C GLY A 140 1.46 12.30 28.15
N ARG A 141 1.99 11.44 27.28
CA ARG A 141 2.92 10.38 27.63
C ARG A 141 4.07 10.30 26.63
N ARG A 142 5.29 10.26 27.12
CA ARG A 142 6.46 9.96 26.29
C ARG A 142 6.62 8.43 26.21
N ASN A 143 6.43 7.87 25.02
CA ASN A 143 6.73 6.47 24.74
C ASN A 143 8.20 6.35 24.34
N ASP A 144 8.86 5.31 24.83
CA ASP A 144 10.22 4.93 24.48
C ASP A 144 10.28 4.02 23.25
N ALA A 145 9.13 3.52 22.80
CA ALA A 145 9.02 2.60 21.68
C ALA A 145 7.98 3.09 20.65
N CYS A 146 8.31 2.90 19.37
CA CYS A 146 7.40 3.11 18.24
C CYS A 146 7.27 1.83 17.41
N PHE A 147 6.06 1.55 16.94
CA PHE A 147 5.74 0.41 16.08
C PHE A 147 5.52 0.92 14.65
N VAL A 148 6.31 0.40 13.70
CA VAL A 148 6.30 0.86 12.30
C VAL A 148 5.74 -0.21 11.40
N PHE A 149 4.71 0.14 10.61
CA PHE A 149 4.04 -0.76 9.67
C PHE A 149 4.19 -0.27 8.24
N GLU A 150 4.23 -1.20 7.28
CA GLU A 150 4.25 -0.84 5.86
C GLU A 150 2.89 -0.30 5.41
N GLY A 151 1.80 -0.95 5.81
CA GLY A 151 0.44 -0.59 5.42
C GLY A 151 -0.55 -0.58 6.58
N PHE A 152 -1.65 0.14 6.41
CA PHE A 152 -2.67 0.25 7.47
C PHE A 152 -3.41 -1.06 7.74
N THR A 153 -3.48 -1.98 6.79
CA THR A 153 -4.08 -3.31 7.01
C THR A 153 -3.25 -4.16 7.95
N ASP A 154 -1.93 -4.03 7.93
CA ASP A 154 -1.01 -4.74 8.81
C ASP A 154 -1.09 -4.19 10.22
N TYR A 155 -1.17 -2.86 10.33
CA TYR A 155 -1.47 -2.17 11.58
C TYR A 155 -2.80 -2.66 12.20
N LEU A 156 -3.90 -2.69 11.44
CA LEU A 156 -5.19 -3.19 11.93
C LEU A 156 -5.14 -4.67 12.33
N SER A 157 -4.41 -5.50 11.59
CA SER A 157 -4.21 -6.90 11.92
C SER A 157 -3.43 -7.05 13.22
N PHE A 158 -2.38 -6.26 13.41
CA PHE A 158 -1.61 -6.22 14.66
C PHE A 158 -2.49 -5.83 15.85
N LEU A 159 -3.28 -4.75 15.74
CA LEU A 159 -4.21 -4.33 16.79
C LEU A 159 -5.21 -5.44 17.12
N THR A 160 -5.75 -6.12 16.11
CA THR A 160 -6.70 -7.22 16.27
C THR A 160 -6.07 -8.37 17.05
N ILE A 161 -4.93 -8.88 16.59
CA ILE A 161 -4.23 -9.99 17.23
C ILE A 161 -3.88 -9.63 18.68
N ARG A 162 -3.42 -8.42 18.90
CA ARG A 162 -3.01 -7.95 20.23
C ARG A 162 -4.21 -7.82 21.17
N SER A 163 -5.34 -7.31 20.71
CA SER A 163 -6.56 -7.22 21.53
C SER A 163 -7.10 -8.59 21.94
N GLU A 164 -6.99 -9.58 21.07
CA GLU A 164 -7.48 -10.93 21.31
C GLU A 164 -6.54 -11.76 22.21
N LYS A 165 -5.23 -11.72 21.91
CA LYS A 165 -4.25 -12.58 22.58
C LYS A 165 -3.63 -11.96 23.83
N CYS A 166 -3.63 -10.66 23.95
CA CYS A 166 -2.98 -9.93 25.05
C CYS A 166 -3.92 -8.86 25.67
N PRO A 167 -5.15 -9.21 26.09
CA PRO A 167 -6.12 -8.21 26.58
C PRO A 167 -5.69 -7.53 27.88
N LYS A 168 -4.73 -8.10 28.62
CA LYS A 168 -4.19 -7.56 29.88
C LYS A 168 -2.91 -6.73 29.71
N MET A 169 -2.38 -6.63 28.48
CA MET A 169 -1.19 -5.78 28.24
C MET A 169 -1.57 -4.29 28.24
N PRO A 170 -0.60 -3.40 28.51
CA PRO A 170 -0.83 -1.96 28.48
C PRO A 170 -1.65 -1.57 27.27
N CYS A 171 -2.63 -0.71 27.52
CA CYS A 171 -3.64 -0.29 26.54
C CYS A 171 -2.99 -0.02 25.18
N LEU A 172 -3.52 -0.59 24.12
CA LEU A 172 -3.08 -0.38 22.74
C LEU A 172 -3.06 1.11 22.36
N ASP A 173 -3.95 1.86 23.02
CA ASP A 173 -4.10 3.29 22.85
C ASP A 173 -2.92 4.09 23.45
N TRP A 174 -1.93 3.42 24.07
CA TRP A 174 -0.79 4.08 24.69
C TRP A 174 0.53 3.81 23.97
N GLN A 175 0.49 3.15 22.83
CA GLN A 175 1.66 2.95 21.98
C GLN A 175 1.66 3.98 20.85
N ASP A 176 2.84 4.37 20.40
CA ASP A 176 2.97 5.21 19.22
C ASP A 176 3.17 4.34 17.98
N TYR A 177 2.51 4.73 16.90
CA TYR A 177 2.51 3.99 15.65
C TYR A 177 2.86 4.89 14.48
N ILE A 178 3.72 4.40 13.58
CA ILE A 178 3.95 5.00 12.27
C ILE A 178 3.55 3.99 11.21
N ILE A 179 2.68 4.38 10.31
CA ILE A 179 2.29 3.60 9.15
C ILE A 179 2.85 4.31 7.92
N LEU A 180 3.75 3.65 7.20
CA LEU A 180 4.44 4.23 6.04
C LEU A 180 3.48 4.48 4.88
N ASN A 181 2.40 3.68 4.78
CA ASN A 181 1.48 3.67 3.65
C ASN A 181 2.13 3.27 2.31
N SER A 182 3.44 3.27 2.26
CA SER A 182 4.32 2.72 1.23
C SER A 182 5.75 2.82 1.72
N VAL A 183 6.60 1.85 1.42
CA VAL A 183 8.04 1.88 1.72
C VAL A 183 8.74 3.14 1.16
N SER A 184 8.22 3.72 0.07
CA SER A 184 8.75 4.96 -0.51
C SER A 184 8.65 6.18 0.43
N ASN A 185 7.78 6.12 1.45
CA ASN A 185 7.64 7.18 2.45
C ASN A 185 8.58 7.01 3.66
N LEU A 186 9.44 5.99 3.68
CA LEU A 186 10.34 5.73 4.81
C LEU A 186 11.16 6.96 5.22
N THR A 187 11.68 7.72 4.26
CA THR A 187 12.42 8.95 4.53
C THR A 187 11.65 9.98 5.34
N LYS A 188 10.33 10.05 5.16
CA LYS A 188 9.47 10.96 5.91
C LYS A 188 9.25 10.52 7.37
N ALA A 189 9.46 9.24 7.65
CA ALA A 189 9.32 8.68 9.00
C ALA A 189 10.60 8.84 9.84
N ILE A 190 11.78 8.92 9.22
CA ILE A 190 13.08 8.90 9.89
C ILE A 190 13.15 9.96 10.99
N ASP A 191 12.91 11.23 10.67
CA ASP A 191 12.99 12.30 11.68
C ASP A 191 12.02 12.09 12.85
N GLY A 192 10.84 11.56 12.56
CA GLY A 192 9.83 11.25 13.57
C GLY A 192 10.20 10.06 14.47
N LEU A 193 11.06 9.17 13.99
CA LEU A 193 11.52 7.99 14.73
C LEU A 193 12.71 8.28 15.63
N ALA A 194 13.48 9.33 15.40
CA ALA A 194 14.68 9.68 16.15
C ALA A 194 14.43 9.94 17.65
N VAL A 195 13.19 10.17 18.06
CA VAL A 195 12.82 10.43 19.47
C VAL A 195 12.59 9.16 20.29
N TYR A 196 12.55 7.98 19.64
CA TYR A 196 12.28 6.70 20.29
C TYR A 196 13.57 5.92 20.54
N GLU A 197 13.65 5.24 21.67
CA GLU A 197 14.78 4.36 22.03
C GLU A 197 14.67 2.99 21.36
N ARG A 198 13.44 2.57 21.03
CA ARG A 198 13.14 1.27 20.42
C ARG A 198 12.18 1.44 19.24
N ILE A 199 12.52 0.83 18.12
CA ILE A 199 11.72 0.84 16.92
C ILE A 199 11.40 -0.62 16.54
N HIS A 200 10.11 -0.97 16.48
CA HIS A 200 9.64 -2.29 16.11
C HIS A 200 9.05 -2.24 14.70
N CYS A 201 9.70 -2.87 13.73
CA CYS A 201 9.29 -2.85 12.32
C CYS A 201 8.50 -4.09 11.94
N PHE A 202 7.39 -3.86 11.23
CA PHE A 202 6.50 -4.88 10.67
C PHE A 202 6.35 -4.61 9.17
N PHE A 203 7.37 -4.99 8.40
CA PHE A 203 7.41 -4.83 6.95
C PHE A 203 7.16 -6.17 6.27
N ASP A 204 6.73 -6.13 5.03
CA ASP A 204 6.50 -7.33 4.23
C ASP A 204 7.81 -8.11 4.02
N ASN A 205 7.72 -9.46 4.00
CA ASN A 205 8.87 -10.34 3.75
C ASN A 205 9.21 -10.42 2.25
N ASP A 206 9.20 -9.26 1.58
CA ASP A 206 9.63 -9.12 0.21
C ASP A 206 10.93 -8.30 0.11
N ARG A 207 11.40 -8.09 -1.11
CA ARG A 207 12.62 -7.32 -1.34
C ARG A 207 12.49 -5.87 -0.88
N ALA A 208 11.34 -5.23 -1.12
CA ALA A 208 11.13 -3.83 -0.79
C ALA A 208 11.08 -3.61 0.73
N GLY A 209 10.37 -4.48 1.47
CA GLY A 209 10.32 -4.46 2.93
C GLY A 209 11.68 -4.74 3.56
N THR A 210 12.45 -5.69 3.01
CA THR A 210 13.81 -6.00 3.46
C THR A 210 14.76 -4.82 3.26
N GLU A 211 14.76 -4.18 2.09
CA GLU A 211 15.58 -3.00 1.79
C GLU A 211 15.20 -1.82 2.69
N ALA A 212 13.90 -1.61 2.93
CA ALA A 212 13.41 -0.58 3.84
C ALA A 212 13.88 -0.80 5.28
N PHE A 213 13.82 -2.05 5.78
CA PHE A 213 14.32 -2.40 7.10
C PHE A 213 15.84 -2.16 7.22
N GLN A 214 16.63 -2.61 6.24
CA GLN A 214 18.08 -2.41 6.24
C GLN A 214 18.45 -0.92 6.24
N ARG A 215 17.73 -0.12 5.45
CA ARG A 215 17.94 1.33 5.42
C ARG A 215 17.61 1.96 6.78
N LEU A 216 16.49 1.60 7.41
CA LEU A 216 16.14 2.10 8.72
C LEU A 216 17.16 1.69 9.78
N ALA A 217 17.60 0.43 9.77
CA ALA A 217 18.63 -0.06 10.68
C ALA A 217 19.96 0.70 10.55
N SER A 218 20.34 1.09 9.32
CA SER A 218 21.58 1.85 9.10
C SER A 218 21.52 3.31 9.58
N GLU A 219 20.32 3.88 9.74
CA GLU A 219 20.16 5.25 10.27
C GLU A 219 20.27 5.31 11.80
N TYR A 220 20.03 4.17 12.50
CA TYR A 220 19.96 4.11 13.97
C TYR A 220 20.97 3.12 14.61
N SER A 221 21.97 2.65 13.85
CA SER A 221 23.06 1.76 14.32
C SER A 221 24.30 2.50 14.79
#